data_2b173c62001722251bd9b066f23957bb
#
_entry.id   2b173c62001722251bd9b066f23957bb
#
_cell.length_a   1.000
_cell.length_b   1.000
_cell.length_c   1.000
_cell.angle_alpha   90.00
_cell.angle_beta   90.00
_cell.angle_gamma   90.00
#
_symmetry.space_group_name_H-M   'P 1'
#
loop_
_entity.id
_entity.type
_entity.pdbx_description
1 polymer ?
#
loop_
_entity_poly.entity_id
_entity_poly.type
_entity_poly.pdbx_seq_one_letter_code
_entity_poly.pdbx_strand_id
1 'polypeptide(L)'
;MRVSVVHLDESCLGNGREGDNPGGAGGLIEVRSQGRIQRRDFYLHAPATTNNQMALIGASTVLRLMAAKGKRMRVLMVSDSEYLVKGMREWVPGWAGRGWTRKAGPIENLALWQELAAAARLHEVQWTWVRGHRGHPKNEYANDLAVAAAREQITSAAVVESGFGEWLAKKQARGMFIGYDPDAAFEALERRLTAGEGFPLADEIGA
;
A
#
# COMPACT_ATOMS: atom_id res chain seq x y z
N MET A 1 14.59 -13.18 7.87
CA MET A 1 13.96 -12.64 6.63
C MET A 1 14.01 -11.13 6.70
N ARG A 2 14.23 -10.43 5.56
CA ARG A 2 14.26 -8.96 5.55
C ARG A 2 12.85 -8.41 5.76
N VAL A 3 12.73 -7.38 6.58
CA VAL A 3 11.47 -6.67 6.85
C VAL A 3 11.33 -5.50 5.87
N SER A 4 10.12 -5.27 5.40
CA SER A 4 9.73 -4.08 4.64
C SER A 4 8.38 -3.55 5.11
N VAL A 5 8.21 -2.24 5.11
CA VAL A 5 6.93 -1.57 5.33
C VAL A 5 6.55 -0.87 4.03
N VAL A 6 5.31 -1.09 3.58
CA VAL A 6 4.77 -0.46 2.37
C VAL A 6 3.55 0.35 2.78
N HIS A 7 3.60 1.65 2.57
CA HIS A 7 2.44 2.54 2.68
C HIS A 7 1.84 2.69 1.29
N LEU A 8 0.59 2.27 1.12
CA LEU A 8 -0.14 2.24 -0.16
C LEU A 8 -1.39 3.09 -0.05
N ASP A 9 -1.64 3.87 -1.09
CA ASP A 9 -2.88 4.63 -1.26
C ASP A 9 -3.31 4.60 -2.73
N GLU A 10 -4.57 4.91 -2.98
CA GLU A 10 -5.17 4.97 -4.30
C GLU A 10 -6.00 6.23 -4.50
N SER A 11 -6.17 6.62 -5.76
CA SER A 11 -7.02 7.74 -6.16
C SER A 11 -7.72 7.41 -7.46
N CYS A 12 -9.00 7.76 -7.56
CA CYS A 12 -9.76 7.66 -8.79
C CYS A 12 -10.44 9.00 -9.06
N LEU A 13 -9.98 9.69 -10.10
CA LEU A 13 -10.52 10.99 -10.50
C LEU A 13 -11.91 10.79 -11.10
N GLY A 14 -12.94 11.29 -10.41
CA GLY A 14 -14.34 11.13 -10.86
C GLY A 14 -15.00 9.83 -10.36
N ASN A 15 -14.45 9.17 -9.35
CA ASN A 15 -15.02 7.94 -8.77
C ASN A 15 -16.53 8.10 -8.49
N GLY A 16 -17.34 7.17 -9.01
CA GLY A 16 -18.82 7.22 -8.93
C GLY A 16 -19.51 8.10 -9.96
N ARG A 17 -18.79 8.69 -10.93
CA ARG A 17 -19.37 9.39 -12.08
C ARG A 17 -19.32 8.50 -13.33
N GLU A 18 -20.26 8.74 -14.28
CA GLU A 18 -20.20 8.12 -15.60
C GLU A 18 -19.01 8.67 -16.40
N GLY A 19 -18.30 7.80 -17.12
CA GLY A 19 -17.19 8.14 -18.00
C GLY A 19 -15.89 7.45 -17.65
N ASP A 20 -14.82 7.78 -18.38
CA ASP A 20 -13.48 7.30 -18.13
C ASP A 20 -12.92 7.96 -16.88
N ASN A 21 -12.93 7.20 -15.78
CA ASN A 21 -12.37 7.65 -14.50
C ASN A 21 -10.93 7.15 -14.36
N PRO A 22 -9.92 7.96 -14.71
CA PRO A 22 -8.54 7.53 -14.53
C PRO A 22 -8.22 7.40 -13.05
N GLY A 23 -7.62 6.26 -12.72
CA GLY A 23 -7.15 5.99 -11.36
C GLY A 23 -5.64 5.91 -11.28
N GLY A 24 -5.13 6.10 -10.08
CA GLY A 24 -3.74 5.91 -9.73
C GLY A 24 -3.60 5.14 -8.43
N ALA A 25 -2.51 4.41 -8.31
CA ALA A 25 -2.03 3.90 -7.03
C ALA A 25 -0.60 4.38 -6.82
N GLY A 26 -0.26 4.69 -5.59
CA GLY A 26 1.07 5.12 -5.20
C GLY A 26 1.49 4.50 -3.88
N GLY A 27 2.79 4.33 -3.69
CA GLY A 27 3.27 3.80 -2.42
C GLY A 27 4.72 4.07 -2.14
N LEU A 28 4.98 4.19 -0.84
CA LEU A 28 6.30 4.31 -0.25
C LEU A 28 6.72 2.95 0.31
N ILE A 29 7.85 2.44 -0.16
CA ILE A 29 8.46 1.19 0.30
C ILE A 29 9.66 1.53 1.17
N GLU A 30 9.67 1.07 2.40
CA GLU A 30 10.78 1.21 3.33
C GLU A 30 11.39 -0.15 3.64
N VAL A 31 12.72 -0.21 3.65
CA VAL A 31 13.46 -1.44 3.96
C VAL A 31 14.82 -1.11 4.55
N ARG A 32 15.23 -1.85 5.59
CA ARG A 32 16.62 -1.75 6.09
C ARG A 32 17.56 -2.54 5.19
N SER A 33 18.58 -1.87 4.69
CA SER A 33 19.62 -2.48 3.88
C SER A 33 20.98 -1.91 4.26
N GLN A 34 21.95 -2.77 4.56
CA GLN A 34 23.31 -2.35 4.96
C GLN A 34 23.33 -1.34 6.12
N GLY A 35 22.49 -1.57 7.13
CA GLY A 35 22.37 -0.70 8.30
C GLY A 35 21.60 0.61 8.08
N ARG A 36 21.16 0.92 6.86
CA ARG A 36 20.43 2.16 6.51
C ARG A 36 19.00 1.86 6.10
N ILE A 37 18.09 2.78 6.39
CA ILE A 37 16.72 2.73 5.89
C ILE A 37 16.73 3.26 4.46
N GLN A 38 16.35 2.41 3.52
CA GLN A 38 16.17 2.78 2.12
C GLN A 38 14.69 2.98 1.85
N ARG A 39 14.37 4.06 1.15
CA ARG A 39 13.03 4.41 0.71
C ARG A 39 12.97 4.37 -0.81
N ARG A 40 11.89 3.76 -1.32
CA ARG A 40 11.60 3.67 -2.74
C ARG A 40 10.14 3.98 -2.96
N ASP A 41 9.85 4.59 -4.09
CA ASP A 41 8.48 4.84 -4.53
C ASP A 41 8.10 3.88 -5.65
N PHE A 42 6.81 3.62 -5.74
CA PHE A 42 6.18 3.12 -6.95
C PHE A 42 4.89 3.88 -7.19
N TYR A 43 4.48 3.99 -8.42
CA TYR A 43 3.20 4.55 -8.81
C TYR A 43 2.77 3.97 -10.15
N LEU A 44 1.46 3.87 -10.34
CA LEU A 44 0.86 3.40 -11.58
C LEU A 44 -0.49 4.06 -11.82
N HIS A 45 -0.90 4.12 -13.08
CA HIS A 45 -2.22 4.59 -13.47
C HIS A 45 -3.01 3.50 -14.20
N ALA A 46 -4.33 3.66 -14.22
CA ALA A 46 -5.24 2.92 -15.08
C ALA A 46 -6.25 3.90 -15.68
N PRO A 47 -6.57 3.79 -17.01
CA PRO A 47 -7.39 4.79 -17.70
C PRO A 47 -8.86 4.80 -17.28
N ALA A 48 -9.42 3.63 -16.90
CA ALA A 48 -10.80 3.47 -16.47
C ALA A 48 -10.86 2.46 -15.32
N THR A 49 -11.21 2.91 -14.12
CA THR A 49 -11.13 2.08 -12.92
C THR A 49 -11.98 2.64 -11.77
N THR A 50 -11.94 1.96 -10.63
CA THR A 50 -12.51 2.41 -9.36
C THR A 50 -11.44 2.41 -8.26
N ASN A 51 -11.67 3.12 -7.14
CA ASN A 51 -10.77 3.06 -5.99
C ASN A 51 -10.52 1.63 -5.54
N ASN A 52 -11.57 0.81 -5.40
CA ASN A 52 -11.42 -0.59 -5.00
C ASN A 52 -10.51 -1.39 -5.96
N GLN A 53 -10.65 -1.19 -7.26
CA GLN A 53 -9.78 -1.85 -8.25
C GLN A 53 -8.34 -1.35 -8.14
N MET A 54 -8.14 -0.04 -7.99
CA MET A 54 -6.80 0.55 -7.86
C MET A 54 -6.09 0.07 -6.60
N ALA A 55 -6.79 -0.07 -5.46
CA ALA A 55 -6.22 -0.66 -4.25
C ALA A 55 -5.67 -2.07 -4.50
N LEU A 56 -6.45 -2.92 -5.19
CA LEU A 56 -6.04 -4.30 -5.50
C LEU A 56 -4.88 -4.34 -6.50
N ILE A 57 -4.96 -3.54 -7.57
CA ILE A 57 -3.92 -3.45 -8.60
C ILE A 57 -2.62 -2.92 -8.00
N GLY A 58 -2.69 -1.85 -7.22
CA GLY A 58 -1.53 -1.25 -6.55
C GLY A 58 -0.84 -2.24 -5.62
N ALA A 59 -1.60 -2.90 -4.74
CA ALA A 59 -1.07 -3.89 -3.81
C ALA A 59 -0.43 -5.09 -4.53
N SER A 60 -1.09 -5.63 -5.56
CA SER A 60 -0.53 -6.77 -6.32
C SER A 60 0.74 -6.39 -7.08
N THR A 61 0.76 -5.17 -7.65
CA THR A 61 1.91 -4.66 -8.41
C THR A 61 3.12 -4.47 -7.51
N VAL A 62 2.99 -3.78 -6.38
CA VAL A 62 4.13 -3.54 -5.49
C VAL A 62 4.72 -4.85 -4.95
N LEU A 63 3.88 -5.82 -4.57
CA LEU A 63 4.36 -7.12 -4.09
C LEU A 63 5.13 -7.87 -5.18
N ARG A 64 4.68 -7.83 -6.44
CA ARG A 64 5.41 -8.41 -7.58
C ARG A 64 6.73 -7.69 -7.85
N LEU A 65 6.75 -6.35 -7.82
CA LEU A 65 7.97 -5.56 -7.99
C LEU A 65 9.01 -5.89 -6.92
N MET A 66 8.58 -6.06 -5.66
CA MET A 66 9.47 -6.45 -4.57
C MET A 66 10.00 -7.87 -4.74
N ALA A 67 9.22 -8.78 -5.32
CA ALA A 67 9.62 -10.16 -5.59
C ALA A 67 10.52 -10.32 -6.82
N ALA A 68 10.67 -9.32 -7.68
CA ALA A 68 11.36 -9.40 -8.97
C ALA A 68 12.84 -9.88 -8.86
N LYS A 69 13.46 -9.71 -7.68
CA LYS A 69 14.82 -10.21 -7.39
C LYS A 69 14.82 -11.58 -6.69
N GLY A 70 13.70 -12.32 -6.69
CA GLY A 70 13.57 -13.64 -6.10
C GLY A 70 13.69 -13.70 -4.57
N LYS A 71 13.59 -12.57 -3.87
CA LYS A 71 13.74 -12.51 -2.41
C LYS A 71 12.39 -12.45 -1.74
N ARG A 72 12.10 -13.46 -0.91
CA ARG A 72 10.96 -13.43 0.00
C ARG A 72 11.25 -12.48 1.16
N MET A 73 10.27 -11.65 1.51
CA MET A 73 10.37 -10.63 2.57
C MET A 73 9.19 -10.78 3.54
N ARG A 74 9.36 -10.26 4.75
CA ARG A 74 8.26 -10.02 5.66
C ARG A 74 7.78 -8.59 5.43
N VAL A 75 6.54 -8.44 5.00
CA VAL A 75 5.98 -7.16 4.54
C VAL A 75 4.83 -6.76 5.44
N LEU A 76 4.86 -5.53 5.97
CA LEU A 76 3.68 -4.86 6.47
C LEU A 76 3.11 -3.99 5.36
N MET A 77 1.90 -4.30 4.91
CA MET A 77 1.12 -3.45 4.02
C MET A 77 0.22 -2.55 4.85
N VAL A 78 0.42 -1.25 4.75
CA VAL A 78 -0.33 -0.19 5.43
C VAL A 78 -1.16 0.54 4.38
N SER A 79 -2.48 0.58 4.55
CA SER A 79 -3.38 1.27 3.62
C SER A 79 -4.61 1.78 4.37
N ASP A 80 -5.22 2.85 3.90
CA ASP A 80 -6.49 3.36 4.38
C ASP A 80 -7.70 2.76 3.64
N SER A 81 -7.47 1.89 2.67
CA SER A 81 -8.50 1.10 2.02
C SER A 81 -9.00 -0.03 2.93
N GLU A 82 -10.13 0.19 3.62
CA GLU A 82 -10.78 -0.89 4.38
C GLU A 82 -11.12 -2.10 3.50
N TYR A 83 -11.52 -1.84 2.25
CA TYR A 83 -11.83 -2.90 1.28
C TYR A 83 -10.63 -3.82 1.09
N LEU A 84 -9.44 -3.26 0.83
CA LEU A 84 -8.20 -4.01 0.66
C LEU A 84 -7.83 -4.78 1.94
N VAL A 85 -7.74 -4.07 3.06
CA VAL A 85 -7.22 -4.65 4.32
C VAL A 85 -8.14 -5.71 4.88
N LYS A 86 -9.44 -5.44 5.00
CA LYS A 86 -10.43 -6.44 5.45
C LYS A 86 -10.52 -7.60 4.46
N GLY A 87 -10.50 -7.31 3.16
CA GLY A 87 -10.52 -8.33 2.12
C GLY A 87 -9.39 -9.35 2.27
N MET A 88 -8.17 -8.88 2.40
CA MET A 88 -7.01 -9.77 2.55
C MET A 88 -6.94 -10.49 3.89
N ARG A 89 -7.42 -9.87 4.97
CA ARG A 89 -7.40 -10.49 6.32
C ARG A 89 -8.54 -11.47 6.55
N GLU A 90 -9.73 -11.15 6.07
CA GLU A 90 -10.96 -11.84 6.48
C GLU A 90 -11.62 -12.60 5.32
N TRP A 91 -11.73 -11.99 4.13
CA TRP A 91 -12.53 -12.56 3.04
C TRP A 91 -11.76 -13.56 2.20
N VAL A 92 -10.56 -13.18 1.75
CA VAL A 92 -9.73 -13.98 0.84
C VAL A 92 -9.39 -15.36 1.41
N PRO A 93 -9.00 -15.53 2.70
CA PRO A 93 -8.77 -16.86 3.27
C PRO A 93 -10.01 -17.77 3.16
N GLY A 94 -11.17 -17.21 3.45
CA GLY A 94 -12.43 -17.95 3.34
C GLY A 94 -12.84 -18.27 1.91
N TRP A 95 -12.65 -17.33 0.96
CA TRP A 95 -12.96 -17.57 -0.46
C TRP A 95 -12.01 -18.60 -1.08
N ALA A 96 -10.71 -18.46 -0.84
CA ALA A 96 -9.70 -19.38 -1.35
C ALA A 96 -9.94 -20.82 -0.86
N GLY A 97 -10.28 -20.99 0.44
CA GLY A 97 -10.60 -22.29 1.02
C GLY A 97 -11.88 -22.94 0.44
N ARG A 98 -12.76 -22.16 -0.19
CA ARG A 98 -13.99 -22.62 -0.83
C ARG A 98 -13.95 -22.57 -2.37
N GLY A 99 -12.78 -22.57 -2.97
CA GLY A 99 -12.62 -22.51 -4.43
C GLY A 99 -13.09 -21.17 -5.04
N TRP A 100 -12.93 -20.05 -4.33
CA TRP A 100 -13.29 -18.70 -4.76
C TRP A 100 -14.79 -18.52 -5.00
N THR A 101 -15.59 -19.06 -4.09
CA THR A 101 -17.04 -18.94 -4.10
C THR A 101 -17.55 -18.34 -2.79
N ARG A 102 -18.73 -17.71 -2.84
CA ARG A 102 -19.48 -17.24 -1.65
C ARG A 102 -20.97 -17.49 -1.82
N LYS A 103 -21.69 -17.69 -0.69
CA LYS A 103 -23.15 -17.92 -0.71
C LYS A 103 -23.94 -16.71 -1.22
N ALA A 104 -23.46 -15.51 -1.00
CA ALA A 104 -24.12 -14.25 -1.34
C ALA A 104 -23.97 -13.84 -2.82
N GLY A 105 -23.64 -14.76 -3.74
CA GLY A 105 -23.47 -14.49 -5.16
C GLY A 105 -22.03 -14.25 -5.61
N PRO A 106 -21.81 -13.68 -6.80
CA PRO A 106 -20.46 -13.50 -7.36
C PRO A 106 -19.57 -12.62 -6.48
N ILE A 107 -18.28 -12.92 -6.45
CA ILE A 107 -17.28 -12.08 -5.80
C ILE A 107 -16.94 -10.94 -6.77
N GLU A 108 -17.18 -9.71 -6.36
CA GLU A 108 -16.80 -8.53 -7.12
C GLU A 108 -15.27 -8.44 -7.23
N ASN A 109 -14.75 -8.03 -8.38
CA ASN A 109 -13.31 -7.95 -8.67
C ASN A 109 -12.56 -9.28 -8.44
N LEU A 110 -13.20 -10.43 -8.66
CA LEU A 110 -12.64 -11.76 -8.37
C LEU A 110 -11.25 -11.96 -8.95
N ALA A 111 -11.04 -11.61 -10.22
CA ALA A 111 -9.74 -11.79 -10.88
C ALA A 111 -8.63 -10.98 -10.16
N LEU A 112 -8.91 -9.75 -9.77
CA LEU A 112 -7.96 -8.89 -9.05
C LEU A 112 -7.65 -9.45 -7.65
N TRP A 113 -8.64 -10.00 -6.94
CA TRP A 113 -8.42 -10.67 -5.67
C TRP A 113 -7.54 -11.91 -5.81
N GLN A 114 -7.75 -12.71 -6.86
CA GLN A 114 -6.94 -13.89 -7.15
C GLN A 114 -5.49 -13.50 -7.48
N GLU A 115 -5.31 -12.45 -8.28
CA GLU A 115 -3.99 -11.91 -8.59
C GLU A 115 -3.26 -11.38 -7.35
N LEU A 116 -3.96 -10.64 -6.50
CA LEU A 116 -3.39 -10.13 -5.26
C LEU A 116 -3.03 -11.26 -4.29
N ALA A 117 -3.90 -12.26 -4.15
CA ALA A 117 -3.61 -13.44 -3.33
C ALA A 117 -2.38 -14.21 -3.83
N ALA A 118 -2.21 -14.32 -5.15
CA ALA A 118 -1.03 -14.93 -5.75
C ALA A 118 0.24 -14.10 -5.50
N ALA A 119 0.17 -12.77 -5.63
CA ALA A 119 1.28 -11.86 -5.35
C ALA A 119 1.67 -11.89 -3.85
N ALA A 120 0.69 -11.94 -2.94
CA ALA A 120 0.93 -12.00 -1.52
C ALA A 120 1.68 -13.27 -1.08
N ARG A 121 1.50 -14.40 -1.77
CA ARG A 121 2.24 -15.65 -1.50
C ARG A 121 3.74 -15.56 -1.75
N LEU A 122 4.19 -14.58 -2.51
CA LEU A 122 5.62 -14.34 -2.76
C LEU A 122 6.36 -13.83 -1.50
N HIS A 123 5.62 -13.37 -0.50
CA HIS A 123 6.12 -12.78 0.74
C HIS A 123 5.39 -13.35 1.97
N GLU A 124 5.78 -12.92 3.17
CA GLU A 124 4.97 -13.02 4.39
C GLU A 124 4.33 -11.66 4.62
N VAL A 125 3.06 -11.50 4.22
CA VAL A 125 2.39 -10.20 4.27
C VAL A 125 1.45 -10.12 5.45
N GLN A 126 1.62 -9.07 6.26
CA GLN A 126 0.62 -8.61 7.21
C GLN A 126 -0.05 -7.35 6.67
N TRP A 127 -1.32 -7.18 6.97
CA TRP A 127 -2.14 -6.08 6.48
C TRP A 127 -2.65 -5.28 7.66
N THR A 128 -2.52 -3.96 7.60
CA THR A 128 -3.05 -3.07 8.62
C THR A 128 -3.70 -1.85 7.99
N TRP A 129 -4.75 -1.37 8.64
CA TRP A 129 -5.50 -0.21 8.22
C TRP A 129 -5.06 1.01 9.01
N VAL A 130 -4.99 2.16 8.33
CA VAL A 130 -4.82 3.48 8.94
C VAL A 130 -5.96 4.37 8.50
N ARG A 131 -6.32 5.34 9.33
CA ARG A 131 -7.33 6.31 8.94
C ARG A 131 -6.72 7.32 7.98
N GLY A 132 -7.21 7.34 6.74
CA GLY A 132 -6.78 8.28 5.71
C GLY A 132 -6.99 9.74 6.13
N HIS A 133 -6.13 10.64 5.66
CA HIS A 133 -6.19 12.09 5.88
C HIS A 133 -6.25 12.52 7.36
N ARG A 134 -5.56 11.80 8.24
CA ARG A 134 -5.53 12.04 9.70
C ARG A 134 -4.13 12.17 10.26
N GLY A 135 -3.19 12.72 9.48
CA GLY A 135 -1.86 13.03 9.98
C GLY A 135 -0.87 11.86 9.92
N HIS A 136 -1.11 10.87 9.06
CA HIS A 136 -0.13 9.82 8.76
C HIS A 136 0.77 10.23 7.59
N PRO A 137 1.97 10.82 7.82
CA PRO A 137 2.75 11.45 6.75
C PRO A 137 3.05 10.51 5.58
N LYS A 138 3.31 9.23 5.85
CA LYS A 138 3.65 8.26 4.81
C LYS A 138 2.44 7.84 3.98
N ASN A 139 1.24 7.78 4.57
CA ASN A 139 0.00 7.53 3.83
C ASN A 139 -0.36 8.76 2.99
N GLU A 140 -0.26 9.98 3.55
CA GLU A 140 -0.50 11.20 2.78
C GLU A 140 0.48 11.37 1.60
N TYR A 141 1.73 10.93 1.78
CA TYR A 141 2.68 10.89 0.68
C TYR A 141 2.29 9.89 -0.40
N ALA A 142 1.86 8.68 0.00
CA ALA A 142 1.38 7.66 -0.92
C ALA A 142 0.14 8.16 -1.71
N ASN A 143 -0.78 8.88 -1.03
CA ASN A 143 -1.92 9.54 -1.69
C ASN A 143 -1.45 10.58 -2.72
N ASP A 144 -0.48 11.44 -2.38
CA ASP A 144 0.04 12.44 -3.33
C ASP A 144 0.63 11.76 -4.58
N LEU A 145 1.34 10.62 -4.43
CA LEU A 145 1.81 9.81 -5.55
C LEU A 145 0.66 9.22 -6.38
N ALA A 146 -0.36 8.68 -5.73
CA ALA A 146 -1.53 8.10 -6.40
C ALA A 146 -2.30 9.15 -7.21
N VAL A 147 -2.53 10.33 -6.62
CA VAL A 147 -3.19 11.46 -7.28
C VAL A 147 -2.37 11.95 -8.48
N ALA A 148 -1.06 12.08 -8.35
CA ALA A 148 -0.18 12.45 -9.46
C ALA A 148 -0.24 11.40 -10.59
N ALA A 149 -0.16 10.11 -10.25
CA ALA A 149 -0.25 9.02 -11.23
C ALA A 149 -1.58 9.05 -12.00
N ALA A 150 -2.71 9.26 -11.31
CA ALA A 150 -4.02 9.35 -11.94
C ALA A 150 -4.14 10.59 -12.86
N ARG A 151 -3.65 11.75 -12.42
CA ARG A 151 -3.76 13.02 -13.12
C ARG A 151 -2.86 13.09 -14.34
N GLU A 152 -1.61 12.68 -14.19
CA GLU A 152 -0.57 12.75 -15.21
C GLU A 152 -0.51 11.50 -16.08
N GLN A 153 -1.29 10.46 -15.72
CA GLN A 153 -1.34 9.17 -16.40
C GLN A 153 0.04 8.51 -16.54
N ILE A 154 0.81 8.53 -15.44
CA ILE A 154 2.16 8.00 -15.39
C ILE A 154 2.24 6.71 -14.59
N THR A 155 3.19 5.87 -14.98
CA THR A 155 3.50 4.60 -14.30
C THR A 155 5.01 4.44 -14.18
N SER A 156 5.48 4.11 -12.99
CA SER A 156 6.88 3.74 -12.78
C SER A 156 7.14 2.33 -13.34
N ALA A 157 8.15 2.17 -14.19
CA ALA A 157 8.52 0.86 -14.75
C ALA A 157 9.07 -0.11 -13.69
N ALA A 158 9.55 0.42 -12.57
CA ALA A 158 10.12 -0.29 -11.43
C ALA A 158 9.97 0.56 -10.17
N VAL A 159 10.44 0.06 -9.04
CA VAL A 159 10.63 0.90 -7.85
C VAL A 159 11.72 1.94 -8.11
N VAL A 160 11.44 3.21 -7.81
CA VAL A 160 12.32 4.35 -8.06
C VAL A 160 12.83 4.93 -6.75
N GLU A 161 13.79 5.83 -6.80
CA GLU A 161 14.25 6.56 -5.61
C GLU A 161 13.12 7.42 -5.04
N SER A 162 12.99 7.44 -3.70
CA SER A 162 11.87 8.12 -3.09
C SER A 162 12.09 9.61 -2.91
N GLY A 163 11.07 10.40 -3.28
CA GLY A 163 10.97 11.82 -3.00
C GLY A 163 10.44 12.16 -1.60
N PHE A 164 10.18 11.16 -0.75
CA PHE A 164 9.53 11.36 0.55
C PHE A 164 10.26 12.35 1.46
N GLY A 165 11.60 12.30 1.49
CA GLY A 165 12.39 13.21 2.32
C GLY A 165 12.18 14.68 1.98
N GLU A 166 12.20 15.02 0.69
CA GLU A 166 11.95 16.38 0.21
C GLU A 166 10.49 16.81 0.43
N TRP A 167 9.56 15.88 0.19
CA TRP A 167 8.15 16.10 0.42
C TRP A 167 7.88 16.42 1.90
N LEU A 168 8.42 15.63 2.82
CA LEU A 168 8.27 15.82 4.26
C LEU A 168 8.87 17.17 4.69
N ALA A 169 10.08 17.50 4.24
CA ALA A 169 10.71 18.78 4.54
C ALA A 169 9.86 19.98 4.09
N LYS A 170 9.24 19.90 2.91
CA LYS A 170 8.31 20.94 2.41
C LYS A 170 7.04 21.05 3.27
N LYS A 171 6.51 19.94 3.76
CA LYS A 171 5.34 19.94 4.67
C LYS A 171 5.70 20.50 6.04
N GLN A 172 6.87 20.13 6.59
CA GLN A 172 7.37 20.66 7.86
C GLN A 172 7.64 22.17 7.82
N ALA A 173 8.18 22.67 6.72
CA ALA A 173 8.37 24.10 6.51
C ALA A 173 7.04 24.91 6.49
N ARG A 174 5.91 24.22 6.24
CA ARG A 174 4.55 24.78 6.29
C ARG A 174 3.84 24.54 7.63
N GLY A 175 4.56 24.04 8.65
CA GLY A 175 4.00 23.77 9.97
C GLY A 175 3.25 22.44 10.10
N MET A 176 3.31 21.54 9.10
CA MET A 176 2.71 20.20 9.17
C MET A 176 3.75 19.18 9.62
N PHE A 177 3.31 18.14 10.33
CA PHE A 177 4.16 17.03 10.79
C PHE A 177 5.42 17.45 11.55
N ILE A 178 5.33 18.55 12.32
CA ILE A 178 6.44 19.04 13.16
C ILE A 178 6.80 17.94 14.16
N GLY A 179 8.11 17.61 14.24
CA GLY A 179 8.62 16.61 15.16
C GLY A 179 8.44 15.16 14.67
N TYR A 180 7.84 14.93 13.52
CA TYR A 180 7.76 13.58 12.95
C TYR A 180 9.13 13.09 12.49
N ASP A 181 9.56 11.96 13.06
CA ASP A 181 10.77 11.24 12.69
C ASP A 181 10.40 9.99 11.88
N PRO A 182 10.64 10.00 10.55
CA PRO A 182 10.28 8.88 9.69
C PRO A 182 11.09 7.61 9.94
N ASP A 183 12.32 7.75 10.45
CA ASP A 183 13.20 6.62 10.73
C ASP A 183 12.75 5.92 12.01
N ALA A 184 12.49 6.69 13.07
CA ALA A 184 11.94 6.16 14.33
C ALA A 184 10.60 5.45 14.11
N ALA A 185 9.72 6.03 13.27
CA ALA A 185 8.45 5.42 12.90
C ALA A 185 8.63 4.08 12.17
N PHE A 186 9.56 3.99 11.20
CA PHE A 186 9.87 2.73 10.54
C PHE A 186 10.44 1.71 11.53
N GLU A 187 11.37 2.10 12.38
CA GLU A 187 12.02 1.21 13.37
C GLU A 187 11.03 0.63 14.36
N ALA A 188 10.01 1.40 14.79
CA ALA A 188 8.96 0.89 15.64
C ALA A 188 8.18 -0.26 14.97
N LEU A 189 7.79 -0.09 13.70
CA LEU A 189 7.10 -1.13 12.93
C LEU A 189 8.02 -2.33 12.64
N GLU A 190 9.29 -2.09 12.30
CA GLU A 190 10.28 -3.14 12.05
C GLU A 190 10.48 -4.03 13.28
N ARG A 191 10.58 -3.44 14.49
CA ARG A 191 10.69 -4.19 15.74
C ARG A 191 9.48 -5.09 15.96
N ARG A 192 8.26 -4.58 15.83
CA ARG A 192 7.02 -5.36 15.98
C ARG A 192 6.94 -6.50 14.97
N LEU A 193 7.23 -6.25 13.71
CA LEU A 193 7.26 -7.27 12.65
C LEU A 193 8.32 -8.35 12.95
N THR A 194 9.48 -7.97 13.45
CA THR A 194 10.57 -8.90 13.77
C THR A 194 10.21 -9.74 14.97
N ALA A 195 9.54 -9.17 15.98
CA ALA A 195 9.04 -9.89 17.14
C ALA A 195 7.86 -10.85 16.81
N GLY A 196 7.31 -10.77 15.60
CA GLY A 196 6.14 -11.57 15.21
C GLY A 196 4.83 -11.07 15.81
N GLU A 197 4.80 -9.84 16.27
CA GLU A 197 3.58 -9.21 16.79
C GLU A 197 2.55 -9.00 15.67
N GLY A 198 1.29 -9.19 16.03
CA GLY A 198 0.17 -8.88 15.14
C GLY A 198 -0.05 -7.37 15.06
N PHE A 199 -0.66 -6.93 13.95
CA PHE A 199 -1.12 -5.56 13.77
C PHE A 199 -2.64 -5.51 13.89
N PRO A 200 -3.19 -4.53 14.63
CA PRO A 200 -4.63 -4.35 14.73
C PRO A 200 -5.22 -3.96 13.37
N LEU A 201 -6.54 -4.09 13.26
CA LEU A 201 -7.30 -3.61 12.10
C LEU A 201 -7.61 -2.12 12.23
N ALA A 202 -7.48 -1.56 13.44
CA ALA A 202 -7.73 -0.16 13.75
C ALA A 202 -6.41 0.63 13.73
N ASP A 203 -6.57 1.94 13.61
CA ASP A 203 -5.49 2.92 13.53
C ASP A 203 -4.73 3.06 14.87
N GLU A 204 -3.90 2.08 15.19
CA GLU A 204 -3.01 2.10 16.35
C GLU A 204 -1.53 2.25 15.98
N ILE A 205 -1.22 2.44 14.70
CA ILE A 205 0.17 2.57 14.27
C ILE A 205 0.73 3.99 14.43
N GLY A 206 -0.06 4.87 14.98
CA GLY A 206 0.36 6.20 15.40
C GLY A 206 0.79 7.14 14.27
N ALA A 207 0.45 8.39 14.43
CA ALA A 207 1.01 9.45 13.60
C ALA A 207 2.48 9.71 13.99
#